data_067e6943edc766eafed1f92cb0272dc4
#
_entry.id   067e6943edc766eafed1f92cb0272dc4
#
_cell.length_a   1.000
_cell.length_b   1.000
_cell.length_c   1.000
_cell.angle_alpha   90.00
_cell.angle_beta   90.00
_cell.angle_gamma   90.00
#
_symmetry.space_group_name_H-M   'P 1'
#
loop_
_entity.id
_entity.type
_entity.pdbx_description
1 polymer ?
#
loop_
_entity_poly.entity_id
_entity_poly.type
_entity_poly.pdbx_seq_one_letter_code
_entity_poly.pdbx_strand_id
1 'polypeptide(L)'
;MLTWKNIEDFVKNGVPAPENKVIKTEEEWKKLLSDDVFFITRQSGTEHAFSSEMCSRFEPGIYACACCGTLLFDASEKFNSQSGWPSFTQPLKENAIAYTADTTHMMTRIEVTCNCCDAHLGHVFPDGPEPSGLRYCINSLSLKRE
;
A
#
# COMPACT_ATOMS: atom_id res chain seq x y z
N MET A 1 6.85 -4.65 15.92
CA MET A 1 6.53 -3.41 15.20
C MET A 1 7.67 -3.06 14.25
N LEU A 2 7.33 -2.75 12.99
CA LEU A 2 8.32 -2.36 12.00
C LEU A 2 8.75 -0.91 12.22
N THR A 3 10.03 -0.61 11.92
CA THR A 3 10.59 0.73 11.94
C THR A 3 11.22 1.01 10.57
N TRP A 4 11.70 2.24 10.36
CA TRP A 4 12.35 2.60 9.08
C TRP A 4 13.54 1.70 8.74
N LYS A 5 14.30 1.29 9.74
CA LYS A 5 15.43 0.38 9.52
C LYS A 5 14.97 -0.96 8.96
N ASN A 6 13.85 -1.48 9.46
CA ASN A 6 13.28 -2.72 8.93
C ASN A 6 12.89 -2.54 7.46
N ILE A 7 12.31 -1.39 7.12
CA ILE A 7 11.91 -1.10 5.73
C ILE A 7 13.16 -1.07 4.82
N GLU A 8 14.22 -0.41 5.25
CA GLU A 8 15.48 -0.38 4.50
C GLU A 8 16.05 -1.79 4.29
N ASP A 9 16.01 -2.62 5.32
CA ASP A 9 16.45 -4.01 5.22
C ASP A 9 15.61 -4.81 4.24
N PHE A 10 14.29 -4.61 4.23
CA PHE A 10 13.40 -5.28 3.28
C PHE A 10 13.67 -4.88 1.83
N VAL A 11 14.03 -3.63 1.59
CA VAL A 11 14.42 -3.18 0.23
C VAL A 11 15.66 -3.93 -0.25
N LYS A 12 16.63 -4.15 0.65
CA LYS A 12 17.89 -4.83 0.31
C LYS A 12 17.74 -6.34 0.18
N ASN A 13 17.01 -6.96 1.10
CA ASN A 13 17.05 -8.41 1.30
C ASN A 13 15.71 -9.10 0.99
N GLY A 14 14.66 -8.32 0.69
CA GLY A 14 13.34 -8.87 0.48
C GLY A 14 12.58 -9.05 1.78
N VAL A 15 11.28 -9.34 1.65
CA VAL A 15 10.36 -9.57 2.77
C VAL A 15 10.11 -11.06 2.93
N PRO A 16 9.54 -11.51 4.08
CA PRO A 16 9.10 -12.89 4.21
C PRO A 16 8.13 -13.26 3.09
N ALA A 17 8.15 -14.53 2.67
CA ALA A 17 7.30 -15.00 1.58
C ALA A 17 5.82 -14.78 1.90
N PRO A 18 4.99 -14.43 0.90
CA PRO A 18 3.55 -14.29 1.13
C PRO A 18 2.91 -15.66 1.35
N GLU A 19 1.74 -15.65 2.02
CA GLU A 19 0.98 -16.90 2.24
C GLU A 19 0.50 -17.49 0.93
N ASN A 20 0.14 -16.65 -0.03
CA ASN A 20 -0.30 -17.02 -1.36
C ASN A 20 0.32 -16.07 -2.39
N LYS A 21 0.43 -16.56 -3.62
CA LYS A 21 0.81 -15.73 -4.75
C LYS A 21 -0.31 -15.77 -5.78
N VAL A 22 -0.75 -14.62 -6.26
CA VAL A 22 -1.75 -14.50 -7.33
C VAL A 22 -1.07 -13.83 -8.51
N ILE A 23 -0.89 -14.59 -9.59
CA ILE A 23 -0.24 -14.10 -10.81
C ILE A 23 -1.25 -14.17 -11.94
N LYS A 24 -1.56 -13.03 -12.55
CA LYS A 24 -2.46 -12.93 -13.69
C LYS A 24 -1.82 -12.04 -14.75
N THR A 25 -2.24 -12.21 -16.00
CA THR A 25 -1.80 -11.35 -17.07
C THR A 25 -2.47 -9.98 -16.95
N GLU A 26 -1.89 -8.98 -17.61
CA GLU A 26 -2.47 -7.64 -17.65
C GLU A 26 -3.89 -7.67 -18.20
N GLU A 27 -4.15 -8.49 -19.24
CA GLU A 27 -5.48 -8.63 -19.81
C GLU A 27 -6.48 -9.20 -18.81
N GLU A 28 -6.06 -10.19 -18.01
CA GLU A 28 -6.92 -10.78 -16.99
C GLU A 28 -7.28 -9.75 -15.91
N TRP A 29 -6.32 -8.97 -15.45
CA TRP A 29 -6.57 -7.91 -14.50
C TRP A 29 -7.50 -6.84 -15.06
N LYS A 30 -7.29 -6.48 -16.33
CA LYS A 30 -8.11 -5.47 -17.00
C LYS A 30 -9.59 -5.86 -17.07
N LYS A 31 -9.87 -7.15 -17.20
CA LYS A 31 -11.25 -7.67 -17.21
C LYS A 31 -11.89 -7.66 -15.83
N LEU A 32 -11.08 -7.82 -14.78
CA LEU A 32 -11.57 -7.92 -13.41
C LEU A 32 -11.73 -6.59 -12.70
N LEU A 33 -10.95 -5.58 -13.09
CA LEU A 33 -10.87 -4.31 -12.40
C LEU A 33 -11.52 -3.20 -13.21
N SER A 34 -12.05 -2.18 -12.53
CA SER A 34 -12.46 -0.96 -13.20
C SER A 34 -11.23 -0.25 -13.80
N ASP A 35 -11.46 0.64 -14.77
CA ASP A 35 -10.36 1.32 -15.46
C ASP A 35 -9.46 2.10 -14.50
N ASP A 36 -10.05 2.81 -13.56
CA ASP A 36 -9.29 3.62 -12.59
C ASP A 36 -8.50 2.74 -11.61
N VAL A 37 -9.08 1.65 -11.11
CA VAL A 37 -8.36 0.71 -10.24
C VAL A 37 -7.22 0.04 -11.02
N PHE A 38 -7.46 -0.36 -12.26
CA PHE A 38 -6.43 -0.95 -13.10
C PHE A 38 -5.26 0.02 -13.32
N PHE A 39 -5.56 1.27 -13.63
CA PHE A 39 -4.52 2.29 -13.81
C PHE A 39 -3.64 2.45 -12.56
N ILE A 40 -4.25 2.56 -11.39
CA ILE A 40 -3.52 2.75 -10.13
C ILE A 40 -2.71 1.51 -9.76
N THR A 41 -3.34 0.32 -9.80
CA THR A 41 -2.74 -0.89 -9.24
C THR A 41 -1.81 -1.62 -10.19
N ARG A 42 -2.09 -1.59 -11.49
CA ARG A 42 -1.32 -2.37 -12.47
C ARG A 42 -0.42 -1.50 -13.35
N GLN A 43 -0.70 -0.19 -13.43
CA GLN A 43 0.09 0.74 -14.23
C GLN A 43 0.82 1.78 -13.37
N SER A 44 0.89 1.54 -12.05
CA SER A 44 1.59 2.39 -11.08
C SER A 44 1.12 3.85 -11.10
N GLY A 45 -0.17 4.05 -11.29
CA GLY A 45 -0.75 5.39 -11.26
C GLY A 45 -0.85 5.93 -9.83
N THR A 46 -1.17 7.22 -9.72
CA THR A 46 -1.41 7.88 -8.44
C THR A 46 -2.72 8.64 -8.52
N GLU A 47 -3.62 8.41 -7.57
CA GLU A 47 -4.85 9.17 -7.48
C GLU A 47 -4.55 10.59 -6.97
N HIS A 48 -5.45 11.54 -7.25
CA HIS A 48 -5.31 12.89 -6.73
C HIS A 48 -5.54 12.92 -5.22
N ALA A 49 -4.81 13.78 -4.52
CA ALA A 49 -5.02 13.99 -3.09
C ALA A 49 -6.48 14.40 -2.84
N PHE A 50 -7.05 13.90 -1.77
CA PHE A 50 -8.44 14.17 -1.36
C PHE A 50 -9.49 13.72 -2.38
N SER A 51 -9.16 12.80 -3.27
CA SER A 51 -10.10 12.30 -4.27
C SER A 51 -11.07 11.27 -3.74
N SER A 52 -10.86 10.78 -2.51
CA SER A 52 -11.69 9.74 -1.89
C SER A 52 -12.01 10.09 -0.44
N GLU A 53 -13.23 9.76 -0.01
CA GLU A 53 -13.63 9.90 1.39
C GLU A 53 -12.86 8.94 2.31
N MET A 54 -12.24 7.91 1.76
CA MET A 54 -11.50 6.92 2.55
C MET A 54 -10.40 7.56 3.40
N CYS A 55 -9.78 8.64 2.93
CA CYS A 55 -8.70 9.30 3.67
C CYS A 55 -9.18 9.92 4.97
N SER A 56 -10.47 10.22 5.11
CA SER A 56 -11.07 10.82 6.32
C SER A 56 -11.94 9.84 7.10
N ARG A 57 -11.97 8.56 6.73
CA ARG A 57 -12.75 7.53 7.43
C ARG A 57 -11.85 6.73 8.36
N PHE A 58 -12.26 6.63 9.62
CA PHE A 58 -11.48 5.96 10.67
C PHE A 58 -12.27 4.91 11.44
N GLU A 59 -13.42 4.45 10.92
CA GLU A 59 -14.19 3.39 11.55
C GLU A 59 -13.39 2.09 11.60
N PRO A 60 -13.59 1.25 12.63
CA PRO A 60 -12.92 -0.06 12.72
C PRO A 60 -13.15 -0.91 11.48
N GLY A 61 -12.16 -1.71 11.13
CA GLY A 61 -12.23 -2.62 9.99
C GLY A 61 -10.86 -2.93 9.42
N ILE A 62 -10.85 -3.76 8.41
CA ILE A 62 -9.62 -4.19 7.73
C ILE A 62 -9.68 -3.68 6.29
N TYR A 63 -8.53 -3.24 5.79
CA TYR A 63 -8.37 -2.84 4.39
C TYR A 63 -7.65 -3.94 3.63
N ALA A 64 -8.25 -4.40 2.54
CA ALA A 64 -7.70 -5.46 1.70
C ALA A 64 -7.24 -4.90 0.36
N CYS A 65 -6.39 -5.66 -0.34
CA CYS A 65 -5.96 -5.33 -1.69
C CYS A 65 -7.16 -5.37 -2.64
N ALA A 66 -7.35 -4.30 -3.40
CA ALA A 66 -8.46 -4.22 -4.36
C ALA A 66 -8.36 -5.28 -5.46
N CYS A 67 -7.17 -5.79 -5.73
CA CYS A 67 -6.93 -6.78 -6.78
C CYS A 67 -7.15 -8.22 -6.31
N CYS A 68 -6.47 -8.64 -5.24
CA CYS A 68 -6.44 -10.04 -4.83
C CYS A 68 -7.16 -10.32 -3.50
N GLY A 69 -7.53 -9.28 -2.75
CA GLY A 69 -8.23 -9.47 -1.48
C GLY A 69 -7.34 -9.76 -0.28
N THR A 70 -6.03 -9.77 -0.45
CA THR A 70 -5.11 -9.95 0.68
C THR A 70 -5.33 -8.84 1.70
N LEU A 71 -5.43 -9.21 2.99
CA LEU A 71 -5.60 -8.24 4.06
C LEU A 71 -4.30 -7.48 4.28
N LEU A 72 -4.35 -6.16 4.20
CA LEU A 72 -3.15 -5.31 4.17
C LEU A 72 -2.98 -4.45 5.42
N PHE A 73 -4.05 -3.78 5.85
CA PHE A 73 -3.97 -2.82 6.95
C PHE A 73 -5.19 -2.90 7.85
N ASP A 74 -4.98 -2.68 9.15
CA ASP A 74 -6.06 -2.54 10.11
C ASP A 74 -6.33 -1.06 10.35
N ALA A 75 -7.60 -0.68 10.43
CA ALA A 75 -8.00 0.70 10.67
C ALA A 75 -7.45 1.26 11.99
N SER A 76 -7.10 0.40 12.96
CA SER A 76 -6.47 0.82 14.21
C SER A 76 -5.09 1.48 13.98
N GLU A 77 -4.44 1.18 12.86
CA GLU A 77 -3.16 1.78 12.50
C GLU A 77 -3.30 2.95 11.52
N LYS A 78 -4.53 3.34 11.19
CA LYS A 78 -4.81 4.46 10.29
C LYS A 78 -4.80 5.77 11.05
N PHE A 79 -4.21 6.80 10.45
CA PHE A 79 -4.17 8.13 11.06
C PHE A 79 -4.37 9.22 10.03
N ASN A 80 -4.75 10.41 10.51
CA ASN A 80 -4.92 11.58 9.65
C ASN A 80 -3.58 12.27 9.43
N SER A 81 -2.97 11.99 8.27
CA SER A 81 -1.68 12.61 7.89
C SER A 81 -1.86 13.98 7.24
N GLN A 82 -3.10 14.35 6.92
CA GLN A 82 -3.45 15.58 6.18
C GLN A 82 -2.84 15.61 4.77
N SER A 83 -2.36 14.46 4.28
CA SER A 83 -1.75 14.37 2.95
C SER A 83 -2.78 14.26 1.82
N GLY A 84 -4.00 13.86 2.13
CA GLY A 84 -5.05 13.63 1.15
C GLY A 84 -5.12 12.19 0.66
N TRP A 85 -4.30 11.29 1.20
CA TRP A 85 -4.34 9.85 0.94
C TRP A 85 -4.50 9.10 2.25
N PRO A 86 -5.14 7.90 2.23
CA PRO A 86 -5.16 7.03 3.40
C PRO A 86 -3.75 6.77 3.90
N SER A 87 -3.54 6.89 5.21
CA SER A 87 -2.22 6.76 5.81
C SER A 87 -2.25 5.81 7.00
N PHE A 88 -1.23 4.95 7.09
CA PHE A 88 -1.13 3.90 8.11
C PHE A 88 0.27 3.88 8.72
N THR A 89 0.38 3.40 9.95
CA THR A 89 1.66 3.31 10.65
C THR A 89 2.32 1.95 10.54
N GLN A 90 1.56 0.90 10.23
CA GLN A 90 2.03 -0.48 10.15
C GLN A 90 1.17 -1.29 9.18
N PRO A 91 1.74 -2.30 8.52
CA PRO A 91 0.93 -3.29 7.82
C PRO A 91 0.31 -4.26 8.82
N LEU A 92 -0.70 -5.01 8.39
CA LEU A 92 -1.34 -6.02 9.22
C LEU A 92 -0.36 -7.16 9.56
N LYS A 93 0.42 -7.59 8.57
CA LYS A 93 1.46 -8.62 8.71
C LYS A 93 2.69 -8.21 7.92
N GLU A 94 3.87 -8.60 8.37
CA GLU A 94 5.12 -8.27 7.68
C GLU A 94 5.17 -8.77 6.24
N ASN A 95 4.58 -9.95 5.98
CA ASN A 95 4.60 -10.56 4.65
C ASN A 95 3.48 -10.09 3.72
N ALA A 96 2.64 -9.14 4.16
CA ALA A 96 1.56 -8.61 3.33
C ALA A 96 2.07 -7.60 2.29
N ILE A 97 3.16 -6.91 2.58
CA ILE A 97 3.67 -5.78 1.79
C ILE A 97 5.07 -6.08 1.30
N ALA A 98 5.37 -5.72 0.07
CA ALA A 98 6.73 -5.74 -0.49
C ALA A 98 7.22 -4.30 -0.70
N TYR A 99 8.52 -4.10 -0.68
CA TYR A 99 9.16 -2.78 -0.70
C TYR A 99 10.22 -2.73 -1.79
N THR A 100 10.19 -1.66 -2.61
CA THR A 100 11.12 -1.49 -3.73
C THR A 100 11.57 -0.03 -3.80
N ALA A 101 12.85 0.20 -4.06
CA ALA A 101 13.35 1.55 -4.26
C ALA A 101 12.71 2.14 -5.52
N ASP A 102 12.18 3.35 -5.39
CA ASP A 102 11.56 4.09 -6.49
C ASP A 102 12.31 5.39 -6.70
N THR A 103 13.00 5.50 -7.83
CA THR A 103 13.80 6.67 -8.18
C THR A 103 13.16 7.53 -9.27
N THR A 104 11.87 7.30 -9.58
CA THR A 104 11.13 8.08 -10.57
C THR A 104 10.95 9.54 -10.11
N HIS A 105 10.67 10.43 -11.05
CA HIS A 105 10.46 11.87 -10.79
C HIS A 105 11.63 12.54 -10.06
N MET A 106 12.85 12.04 -10.27
CA MET A 106 14.07 12.58 -9.65
C MET A 106 14.03 12.57 -8.12
N MET A 107 13.18 11.71 -7.54
CA MET A 107 13.05 11.53 -6.10
C MET A 107 13.53 10.12 -5.72
N THR A 108 13.98 9.98 -4.47
CA THR A 108 14.27 8.66 -3.91
C THR A 108 13.19 8.34 -2.89
N ARG A 109 12.35 7.37 -3.22
CA ARG A 109 11.24 6.93 -2.38
C ARG A 109 11.25 5.42 -2.28
N ILE A 110 10.47 4.87 -1.36
CA ILE A 110 10.25 3.43 -1.27
C ILE A 110 8.79 3.15 -1.64
N GLU A 111 8.62 2.44 -2.74
CA GLU A 111 7.31 2.00 -3.21
C GLU A 111 6.86 0.80 -2.38
N VAL A 112 5.55 0.74 -2.08
CA VAL A 112 4.93 -0.42 -1.44
C VAL A 112 3.95 -1.07 -2.39
N THR A 113 4.03 -2.39 -2.47
CA THR A 113 3.16 -3.21 -3.31
C THR A 113 2.56 -4.33 -2.48
N CYS A 114 1.46 -4.90 -2.98
CA CYS A 114 0.88 -6.10 -2.38
C CYS A 114 1.84 -7.27 -2.65
N ASN A 115 2.34 -7.90 -1.59
CA ASN A 115 3.29 -9.00 -1.73
C ASN A 115 2.67 -10.24 -2.38
N CYS A 116 1.34 -10.32 -2.44
CA CYS A 116 0.63 -11.45 -3.04
C CYS A 116 0.47 -11.30 -4.56
N CYS A 117 0.03 -10.13 -5.04
CA CYS A 117 -0.28 -9.94 -6.47
C CYS A 117 0.51 -8.84 -7.15
N ASP A 118 1.42 -8.19 -6.42
CA ASP A 118 2.28 -7.11 -6.91
C ASP A 118 1.53 -5.82 -7.29
N ALA A 119 0.30 -5.64 -6.80
CA ALA A 119 -0.45 -4.40 -7.03
C ALA A 119 0.30 -3.21 -6.43
N HIS A 120 0.43 -2.13 -7.20
CA HIS A 120 0.98 -0.88 -6.68
C HIS A 120 0.01 -0.29 -5.64
N LEU A 121 0.50 -0.03 -4.43
CA LEU A 121 -0.31 0.52 -3.36
C LEU A 121 0.00 2.00 -3.09
N GLY A 122 1.25 2.34 -3.05
CA GLY A 122 1.70 3.69 -2.74
C GLY A 122 3.16 3.70 -2.34
N HIS A 123 3.48 4.48 -1.31
CA HIS A 123 4.85 4.65 -0.82
C HIS A 123 4.88 4.67 0.70
N VAL A 124 6.05 4.43 1.28
CA VAL A 124 6.24 4.54 2.73
C VAL A 124 7.34 5.56 3.02
N PHE A 125 7.13 6.36 4.07
CA PHE A 125 8.02 7.46 4.46
C PHE A 125 8.37 7.37 5.95
N PRO A 126 9.53 7.93 6.37
CA PRO A 126 9.97 7.90 7.77
C PRO A 126 9.44 9.07 8.61
N ASP A 127 8.42 9.78 8.13
CA ASP A 127 7.86 10.96 8.79
C ASP A 127 6.49 10.71 9.41
N GLY A 128 6.24 9.50 9.86
CA GLY A 128 5.00 9.12 10.52
C GLY A 128 5.05 9.34 12.03
N PRO A 129 3.90 9.09 12.71
CA PRO A 129 3.81 9.28 14.15
C PRO A 129 4.55 8.19 14.93
N GLU A 130 4.90 8.54 16.18
CA GLU A 130 5.44 7.58 17.11
C GLU A 130 4.38 6.50 17.44
N PRO A 131 4.78 5.27 17.79
CA PRO A 131 6.16 4.85 18.04
C PRO A 131 6.93 4.36 16.82
N SER A 132 6.27 3.99 15.69
CA SER A 132 6.98 3.44 14.53
C SER A 132 7.73 4.49 13.71
N GLY A 133 7.22 5.70 13.66
CA GLY A 133 7.76 6.73 12.80
C GLY A 133 7.47 6.51 11.31
N LEU A 134 6.62 5.55 10.95
CA LEU A 134 6.31 5.22 9.56
C LEU A 134 5.00 5.86 9.11
N ARG A 135 5.00 6.30 7.85
CA ARG A 135 3.79 6.75 7.18
C ARG A 135 3.66 6.00 5.85
N TYR A 136 2.76 5.03 5.82
CA TYR A 136 2.35 4.34 4.60
C TYR A 136 1.29 5.20 3.94
N CYS A 137 1.63 5.80 2.81
CA CYS A 137 0.73 6.68 2.05
C CYS A 137 0.18 5.85 0.88
N ILE A 138 -1.10 5.50 0.95
CA ILE A 138 -1.69 4.47 0.09
C ILE A 138 -2.81 5.06 -0.76
N ASN A 139 -2.87 4.69 -2.05
CA ASN A 139 -3.99 5.06 -2.91
C ASN A 139 -5.26 4.36 -2.44
N SER A 140 -6.34 5.11 -2.28
CA SER A 140 -7.62 4.52 -1.85
C SER A 140 -8.14 3.51 -2.86
N LEU A 141 -7.87 3.73 -4.15
CA LEU A 141 -8.29 2.80 -5.22
C LEU A 141 -7.54 1.47 -5.18
N SER A 142 -6.42 1.38 -4.45
CA SER A 142 -5.70 0.13 -4.24
C SER A 142 -6.28 -0.70 -3.12
N LEU A 143 -7.22 -0.16 -2.36
CA LEU A 143 -7.79 -0.77 -1.16
C LEU A 143 -9.29 -0.99 -1.30
N LYS A 144 -9.79 -2.00 -0.57
CA LYS A 144 -11.21 -2.18 -0.33
C LYS A 144 -11.41 -2.52 1.14
N ARG A 145 -12.50 -2.05 1.74
CA ARG A 145 -12.82 -2.37 3.13
C ARG A 145 -13.52 -3.73 3.20
N GLU A 146 -13.08 -4.51 4.15
CA GLU A 146 -13.74 -5.76 4.50
C GLU A 146 -14.76 -5.54 5.63
#